data_12648f2268640ac06336d49d878387d8
#
_entry.id   12648f2268640ac06336d49d878387d8
#
_cell.length_a   1.000
_cell.length_b   1.000
_cell.length_c   1.000
_cell.angle_alpha   90.00
_cell.angle_beta   90.00
_cell.angle_gamma   90.00
#
_symmetry.space_group_name_H-M   'P 1'
#
loop_
_entity.id
_entity.type
_entity.pdbx_description
1 polymer ?
#
loop_
_entity_poly.entity_id
_entity_poly.type
_entity_poly.pdbx_seq_one_letter_code
_entity_poly.pdbx_strand_id
1 'polypeptide(L)'
;MKREIVIAFVVLHYKNMRDTLECIDSIRKLNFSDSYHIVVVDNDSCTLEEAKVLQEKADDFVQAQENLGFAKGNNLGIEKAKEYSPSFIAVINNDTVIEQDDFVNRIKKDYQKYRFDALGPKIITNGGESVNPFPAYKTKKQVEKAIRKSKQLISIYRSKCKRFLLRVYIRLKHILKKPKPLENGKCFQEDVSLHGCAIIFSRKYYKKYHDCFYQGTFLYHEEEFLELRRTKDRLKFIYDPKLEIFHKEGSSLNYSYNDNLYHKLIFREENILKSLQLLKKLMEEKEG
;
A
#
# COMPACT_ATOMS: atom_id res chain seq x y z
N MET A 1 29.64 -16.98 -9.96
CA MET A 1 28.54 -16.29 -10.66
C MET A 1 27.55 -15.81 -9.61
N LYS A 2 27.23 -14.51 -9.53
CA LYS A 2 26.13 -14.02 -8.68
C LYS A 2 24.82 -14.62 -9.22
N ARG A 3 24.04 -15.30 -8.39
CA ARG A 3 22.70 -15.78 -8.78
C ARG A 3 21.84 -14.57 -9.14
N GLU A 4 21.14 -14.65 -10.26
CA GLU A 4 20.21 -13.58 -10.68
C GLU A 4 19.07 -13.51 -9.65
N ILE A 5 18.83 -12.30 -9.10
CA ILE A 5 17.71 -12.08 -8.18
C ILE A 5 16.41 -12.02 -9.00
N VAL A 6 15.48 -12.94 -8.71
CA VAL A 6 14.18 -12.98 -9.42
C VAL A 6 13.22 -11.97 -8.85
N ILE A 7 13.16 -11.84 -7.52
CA ILE A 7 12.26 -10.91 -6.85
C ILE A 7 12.95 -10.21 -5.69
N ALA A 8 12.75 -8.90 -5.57
CA ALA A 8 13.11 -8.13 -4.38
C ALA A 8 11.82 -7.72 -3.64
N PHE A 9 11.76 -8.00 -2.36
CA PHE A 9 10.69 -7.56 -1.47
C PHE A 9 11.12 -6.26 -0.80
N VAL A 10 10.30 -5.23 -0.89
CA VAL A 10 10.48 -3.94 -0.21
C VAL A 10 9.44 -3.84 0.89
N VAL A 11 9.91 -3.74 2.13
CA VAL A 11 9.08 -3.66 3.34
C VAL A 11 9.34 -2.32 4.03
N LEU A 12 8.33 -1.47 4.09
CA LEU A 12 8.40 -0.18 4.77
C LEU A 12 8.06 -0.35 6.24
N HIS A 13 9.06 -0.25 7.12
CA HIS A 13 8.88 -0.30 8.56
C HIS A 13 8.51 1.07 9.13
N TYR A 14 7.49 1.09 10.00
CA TYR A 14 7.14 2.23 10.84
C TYR A 14 6.56 1.78 12.17
N LYS A 15 7.32 1.94 13.27
CA LYS A 15 6.96 1.73 14.69
C LYS A 15 6.62 0.29 15.12
N ASN A 16 5.96 -0.50 14.31
CA ASN A 16 5.52 -1.84 14.72
C ASN A 16 6.54 -2.91 14.36
N MET A 17 7.50 -3.10 15.23
CA MET A 17 8.58 -4.09 15.08
C MET A 17 8.08 -5.52 14.93
N ARG A 18 7.08 -5.91 15.74
CA ARG A 18 6.50 -7.26 15.72
C ARG A 18 5.95 -7.63 14.35
N ASP A 19 5.14 -6.75 13.76
CA ASP A 19 4.54 -7.01 12.45
C ASP A 19 5.61 -7.06 11.35
N THR A 20 6.62 -6.19 11.43
CA THR A 20 7.73 -6.19 10.47
C THR A 20 8.51 -7.50 10.51
N LEU A 21 8.85 -8.00 11.69
CA LEU A 21 9.53 -9.28 11.84
C LEU A 21 8.69 -10.44 11.32
N GLU A 22 7.40 -10.47 11.62
CA GLU A 22 6.48 -11.50 11.13
C GLU A 22 6.34 -11.46 9.59
N CYS A 23 6.30 -10.27 9.00
CA CYS A 23 6.33 -10.09 7.54
C CYS A 23 7.61 -10.66 6.94
N ILE A 24 8.79 -10.29 7.45
CA ILE A 24 10.10 -10.80 6.99
C ILE A 24 10.16 -12.32 7.14
N ASP A 25 9.75 -12.86 8.29
CA ASP A 25 9.77 -14.29 8.56
C ASP A 25 8.83 -15.05 7.62
N SER A 26 7.70 -14.47 7.21
CA SER A 26 6.79 -15.07 6.23
C SER A 26 7.45 -15.17 4.84
N ILE A 27 8.19 -14.13 4.42
CA ILE A 27 8.96 -14.15 3.16
C ILE A 27 10.07 -15.20 3.21
N ARG A 28 10.80 -15.29 4.34
CA ARG A 28 11.89 -16.25 4.51
C ARG A 28 11.43 -17.72 4.49
N LYS A 29 10.17 -17.98 4.83
CA LYS A 29 9.56 -19.32 4.81
C LYS A 29 9.08 -19.75 3.43
N LEU A 30 9.02 -18.85 2.45
CA LEU A 30 8.57 -19.18 1.10
C LEU A 30 9.49 -20.24 0.47
N ASN A 31 8.89 -21.33 0.02
CA ASN A 31 9.60 -22.44 -0.59
C ASN A 31 9.70 -22.26 -2.12
N PHE A 32 10.78 -21.61 -2.58
CA PHE A 32 11.08 -21.51 -4.01
C PHE A 32 12.60 -21.53 -4.24
N SER A 33 13.02 -22.04 -5.42
CA SER A 33 14.42 -22.29 -5.74
C SER A 33 15.19 -21.05 -6.22
N ASP A 34 14.47 -19.99 -6.57
CA ASP A 34 15.06 -18.78 -7.13
C ASP A 34 15.68 -17.89 -6.04
N SER A 35 16.63 -17.05 -6.42
CA SER A 35 17.20 -16.08 -5.50
C SER A 35 16.27 -14.89 -5.30
N TYR A 36 16.10 -14.46 -4.07
CA TYR A 36 15.32 -13.29 -3.70
C TYR A 36 16.13 -12.37 -2.78
N HIS A 37 15.63 -11.17 -2.56
CA HIS A 37 16.27 -10.16 -1.74
C HIS A 37 15.23 -9.39 -0.92
N ILE A 38 15.50 -9.13 0.34
CA ILE A 38 14.61 -8.38 1.23
C ILE A 38 15.28 -7.05 1.57
N VAL A 39 14.64 -5.97 1.16
CA VAL A 39 15.01 -4.59 1.52
C VAL A 39 14.02 -4.09 2.57
N VAL A 40 14.51 -3.76 3.75
CA VAL A 40 13.71 -3.12 4.80
C VAL A 40 14.07 -1.64 4.86
N VAL A 41 13.06 -0.78 4.82
CA VAL A 41 13.23 0.67 4.99
C VAL A 41 12.67 1.06 6.35
N ASP A 42 13.52 1.56 7.26
CA ASP A 42 13.04 2.24 8.46
C ASP A 42 12.63 3.68 8.11
N ASN A 43 11.38 4.00 8.33
CA ASN A 43 10.81 5.32 8.04
C ASN A 43 10.91 6.26 9.25
N ASP A 44 12.13 6.35 9.83
CA ASP A 44 12.45 7.18 11.00
C ASP A 44 11.62 6.80 12.24
N SER A 45 11.72 5.54 12.65
CA SER A 45 10.91 5.04 13.77
C SER A 45 11.60 4.04 14.69
N CYS A 46 12.75 3.48 14.30
CA CYS A 46 13.49 2.51 15.09
C CYS A 46 14.32 3.16 16.20
N THR A 47 14.38 2.48 17.35
CA THR A 47 15.50 2.63 18.28
C THR A 47 16.77 2.02 17.70
N LEU A 48 17.94 2.29 18.30
CA LEU A 48 19.21 1.69 17.86
C LEU A 48 19.19 0.16 17.94
N GLU A 49 18.53 -0.40 18.95
CA GLU A 49 18.38 -1.85 19.14
C GLU A 49 17.48 -2.46 18.07
N GLU A 50 16.34 -1.83 17.79
CA GLU A 50 15.42 -2.27 16.73
C GLU A 50 16.07 -2.23 15.35
N ALA A 51 16.83 -1.16 15.05
CA ALA A 51 17.57 -1.04 13.79
C ALA A 51 18.60 -2.18 13.61
N LYS A 52 19.34 -2.56 14.67
CA LYS A 52 20.26 -3.70 14.63
C LYS A 52 19.53 -5.00 14.29
N VAL A 53 18.39 -5.26 14.95
CA VAL A 53 17.61 -6.48 14.69
C VAL A 53 17.10 -6.51 13.23
N LEU A 54 16.64 -5.38 12.68
CA LEU A 54 16.19 -5.33 11.28
C LEU A 54 17.37 -5.48 10.30
N GLN A 55 18.55 -4.94 10.62
CA GLN A 55 19.78 -5.14 9.83
C GLN A 55 20.20 -6.61 9.75
N GLU A 56 20.04 -7.37 10.84
CA GLU A 56 20.33 -8.81 10.86
C GLU A 56 19.31 -9.65 10.09
N LYS A 57 18.05 -9.21 10.03
CA LYS A 57 16.95 -9.95 9.39
C LYS A 57 16.75 -9.63 7.91
N ALA A 58 17.09 -8.43 7.47
CA ALA A 58 17.03 -8.01 6.07
C ALA A 58 18.29 -8.40 5.30
N ASP A 59 18.22 -8.42 3.97
CA ASP A 59 19.43 -8.50 3.13
C ASP A 59 20.02 -7.10 2.92
N ASP A 60 19.16 -6.07 2.87
CA ASP A 60 19.52 -4.65 2.97
C ASP A 60 18.60 -3.93 3.95
N PHE A 61 19.20 -3.04 4.73
CA PHE A 61 18.49 -2.13 5.62
C PHE A 61 18.80 -0.70 5.23
N VAL A 62 17.78 0.11 5.02
CA VAL A 62 17.88 1.52 4.65
C VAL A 62 17.16 2.35 5.69
N GLN A 63 17.87 3.29 6.33
CA GLN A 63 17.30 4.18 7.33
C GLN A 63 17.01 5.55 6.70
N ALA A 64 15.76 5.98 6.75
CA ALA A 64 15.37 7.35 6.39
C ALA A 64 15.80 8.33 7.51
N GLN A 65 16.14 9.56 7.14
CA GLN A 65 16.52 10.62 8.11
C GLN A 65 15.30 11.28 8.76
N GLU A 66 14.10 11.09 8.18
CA GLU A 66 12.82 11.60 8.65
C GLU A 66 11.70 10.69 8.15
N ASN A 67 10.51 10.80 8.74
CA ASN A 67 9.34 10.09 8.24
C ASN A 67 8.93 10.63 6.86
N LEU A 68 9.28 9.90 5.81
CA LEU A 68 9.03 10.24 4.41
C LEU A 68 7.58 10.00 3.97
N GLY A 69 6.76 9.36 4.81
CA GLY A 69 5.43 8.85 4.44
C GLY A 69 5.51 7.58 3.59
N PHE A 70 4.38 7.19 2.97
CA PHE A 70 4.27 5.92 2.25
C PHE A 70 5.03 5.91 0.92
N ALA A 71 4.70 6.87 0.03
CA ALA A 71 5.23 6.86 -1.34
C ALA A 71 6.75 7.01 -1.41
N LYS A 72 7.29 8.01 -0.72
CA LYS A 72 8.74 8.29 -0.71
C LYS A 72 9.52 7.20 0.03
N GLY A 73 8.99 6.71 1.17
CA GLY A 73 9.62 5.61 1.92
C GLY A 73 9.74 4.34 1.09
N ASN A 74 8.66 3.94 0.40
CA ASN A 74 8.71 2.79 -0.50
C ASN A 74 9.63 3.02 -1.71
N ASN A 75 9.63 4.22 -2.31
CA ASN A 75 10.54 4.54 -3.41
C ASN A 75 12.02 4.44 -2.98
N LEU A 76 12.36 4.84 -1.76
CA LEU A 76 13.71 4.68 -1.21
C LEU A 76 14.14 3.19 -1.19
N GLY A 77 13.25 2.30 -0.74
CA GLY A 77 13.50 0.86 -0.78
C GLY A 77 13.56 0.29 -2.20
N ILE A 78 12.72 0.79 -3.09
CA ILE A 78 12.72 0.40 -4.50
C ILE A 78 14.04 0.79 -5.18
N GLU A 79 14.57 1.98 -4.92
CA GLU A 79 15.88 2.40 -5.46
C GLU A 79 16.99 1.44 -4.98
N LYS A 80 16.98 1.06 -3.72
CA LYS A 80 17.92 0.07 -3.20
C LYS A 80 17.75 -1.30 -3.89
N ALA A 81 16.51 -1.76 -4.06
CA ALA A 81 16.20 -3.02 -4.73
C ALA A 81 16.66 -3.03 -6.21
N LYS A 82 16.61 -1.90 -6.91
CA LYS A 82 17.04 -1.77 -8.32
C LYS A 82 18.53 -2.08 -8.52
N GLU A 83 19.38 -1.91 -7.51
CA GLU A 83 20.82 -2.23 -7.59
C GLU A 83 21.06 -3.69 -7.97
N TYR A 84 20.13 -4.59 -7.62
CA TYR A 84 20.17 -6.02 -7.93
C TYR A 84 19.53 -6.38 -9.27
N SER A 85 18.92 -5.42 -9.94
CA SER A 85 18.21 -5.63 -11.22
C SER A 85 17.22 -6.82 -11.20
N PRO A 86 16.34 -6.97 -10.19
CA PRO A 86 15.45 -8.11 -10.10
C PRO A 86 14.44 -8.16 -11.25
N SER A 87 13.85 -9.33 -11.52
CA SER A 87 12.74 -9.42 -12.49
C SER A 87 11.48 -8.74 -11.98
N PHE A 88 11.27 -8.75 -10.67
CA PHE A 88 10.13 -8.14 -9.98
C PHE A 88 10.56 -7.43 -8.71
N ILE A 89 9.85 -6.35 -8.38
CA ILE A 89 9.93 -5.70 -7.06
C ILE A 89 8.54 -5.79 -6.43
N ALA A 90 8.42 -6.54 -5.34
CA ALA A 90 7.20 -6.64 -4.54
C ALA A 90 7.28 -5.64 -3.39
N VAL A 91 6.47 -4.60 -3.45
CA VAL A 91 6.29 -3.65 -2.36
C VAL A 91 5.13 -4.14 -1.51
N ILE A 92 5.39 -4.41 -0.23
CA ILE A 92 4.42 -4.94 0.71
C ILE A 92 4.49 -4.18 2.04
N ASN A 93 3.35 -3.96 2.67
CA ASN A 93 3.30 -3.36 3.99
C ASN A 93 3.92 -4.28 5.03
N ASN A 94 4.48 -3.71 6.09
CA ASN A 94 5.07 -4.46 7.19
C ASN A 94 4.05 -5.26 8.03
N ASP A 95 2.76 -4.98 7.91
CA ASP A 95 1.68 -5.72 8.57
C ASP A 95 0.99 -6.73 7.64
N THR A 96 1.75 -7.24 6.66
CA THR A 96 1.32 -8.32 5.76
C THR A 96 2.04 -9.64 6.06
N VAL A 97 1.39 -10.75 5.73
CA VAL A 97 1.93 -12.11 5.86
C VAL A 97 1.66 -12.88 4.59
N ILE A 98 2.68 -13.53 4.04
CA ILE A 98 2.58 -14.41 2.87
C ILE A 98 2.62 -15.86 3.38
N GLU A 99 1.49 -16.58 3.24
CA GLU A 99 1.38 -17.99 3.63
C GLU A 99 1.41 -18.94 2.42
N GLN A 100 1.34 -18.38 1.21
CA GLN A 100 1.22 -19.14 -0.03
C GLN A 100 2.61 -19.56 -0.57
N ASP A 101 2.94 -20.85 -0.51
CA ASP A 101 4.24 -21.39 -0.92
C ASP A 101 4.59 -21.13 -2.39
N ASP A 102 3.62 -21.18 -3.31
CA ASP A 102 3.82 -20.95 -4.74
C ASP A 102 3.75 -19.47 -5.17
N PHE A 103 3.77 -18.53 -4.21
CA PHE A 103 3.59 -17.09 -4.43
C PHE A 103 4.47 -16.54 -5.56
N VAL A 104 5.79 -16.76 -5.49
CA VAL A 104 6.75 -16.28 -6.50
C VAL A 104 6.57 -17.01 -7.83
N ASN A 105 6.34 -18.32 -7.80
CA ASN A 105 6.11 -19.11 -9.01
C ASN A 105 4.85 -18.64 -9.76
N ARG A 106 3.82 -18.23 -9.03
CA ARG A 106 2.60 -17.68 -9.62
C ARG A 106 2.85 -16.33 -10.29
N ILE A 107 3.58 -15.42 -9.64
CA ILE A 107 4.00 -14.14 -10.24
C ILE A 107 4.73 -14.39 -11.57
N LYS A 108 5.66 -15.35 -11.62
CA LYS A 108 6.39 -15.72 -12.84
C LYS A 108 5.45 -16.22 -13.94
N LYS A 109 4.52 -17.11 -13.62
CA LYS A 109 3.50 -17.64 -14.56
C LYS A 109 2.62 -16.52 -15.11
N ASP A 110 2.14 -15.62 -14.25
CA ASP A 110 1.32 -14.51 -14.67
C ASP A 110 2.11 -13.54 -15.57
N TYR A 111 3.38 -13.30 -15.26
CA TYR A 111 4.20 -12.47 -16.12
C TYR A 111 4.48 -13.11 -17.49
N GLN A 112 4.72 -14.40 -17.53
CA GLN A 112 4.87 -15.12 -18.79
C GLN A 112 3.64 -15.01 -19.68
N LYS A 113 2.45 -15.09 -19.08
CA LYS A 113 1.17 -15.06 -19.79
C LYS A 113 0.72 -13.65 -20.17
N TYR A 114 0.79 -12.70 -19.24
CA TYR A 114 0.13 -11.41 -19.37
C TYR A 114 1.08 -10.25 -19.63
N ARG A 115 2.40 -10.41 -19.36
CA ARG A 115 3.42 -9.34 -19.52
C ARG A 115 2.99 -8.04 -18.83
N PHE A 116 2.50 -8.13 -17.60
CA PHE A 116 1.99 -7.02 -16.83
C PHE A 116 3.07 -5.97 -16.48
N ASP A 117 2.65 -4.75 -16.24
CA ASP A 117 3.46 -3.68 -15.64
C ASP A 117 3.40 -3.75 -14.11
N ALA A 118 2.20 -3.98 -13.54
CA ALA A 118 2.00 -4.24 -12.11
C ALA A 118 0.96 -5.34 -11.89
N LEU A 119 1.12 -6.09 -10.80
CA LEU A 119 0.23 -7.17 -10.36
C LEU A 119 -0.17 -6.94 -8.90
N GLY A 120 -1.47 -7.02 -8.62
CA GLY A 120 -2.01 -7.03 -7.26
C GLY A 120 -2.53 -8.41 -6.87
N PRO A 121 -2.17 -8.91 -5.69
CA PRO A 121 -2.72 -10.13 -5.13
C PRO A 121 -4.12 -9.91 -4.56
N LYS A 122 -4.82 -10.98 -4.24
CA LYS A 122 -5.96 -10.97 -3.33
C LYS A 122 -5.44 -10.65 -1.93
N ILE A 123 -5.93 -9.57 -1.35
CA ILE A 123 -5.54 -9.10 -0.03
C ILE A 123 -6.64 -9.48 0.94
N ILE A 124 -6.36 -10.47 1.78
CA ILE A 124 -7.32 -10.97 2.78
C ILE A 124 -7.10 -10.18 4.08
N THR A 125 -8.16 -9.56 4.58
CA THR A 125 -8.13 -8.83 5.86
C THR A 125 -8.68 -9.67 7.01
N ASN A 126 -8.55 -9.18 8.24
CA ASN A 126 -9.17 -9.80 9.42
C ASN A 126 -10.70 -9.99 9.28
N GLY A 127 -11.36 -9.18 8.44
CA GLY A 127 -12.79 -9.31 8.12
C GLY A 127 -13.11 -10.40 7.10
N GLY A 128 -12.10 -11.07 6.52
CA GLY A 128 -12.27 -12.05 5.44
C GLY A 128 -12.57 -11.43 4.08
N GLU A 129 -12.58 -10.11 3.96
CA GLU A 129 -12.86 -9.38 2.71
C GLU A 129 -11.58 -9.14 1.92
N SER A 130 -11.67 -9.15 0.59
CA SER A 130 -10.59 -8.71 -0.29
C SER A 130 -10.73 -7.23 -0.61
N VAL A 131 -9.65 -6.47 -0.43
CA VAL A 131 -9.60 -5.04 -0.77
C VAL A 131 -9.07 -4.76 -2.18
N ASN A 132 -8.65 -5.79 -2.91
CA ASN A 132 -8.33 -5.74 -4.32
C ASN A 132 -9.43 -6.40 -5.17
N PRO A 133 -9.72 -5.87 -6.39
CA PRO A 133 -9.23 -4.62 -6.98
C PRO A 133 -9.68 -3.38 -6.21
N PHE A 134 -8.80 -2.36 -6.15
CA PHE A 134 -9.05 -1.12 -5.42
C PHE A 134 -10.04 -0.21 -6.18
N PRO A 135 -11.07 0.35 -5.53
CA PRO A 135 -12.06 1.21 -6.18
C PRO A 135 -11.57 2.67 -6.29
N ALA A 136 -10.54 2.92 -7.11
CA ALA A 136 -10.00 4.26 -7.31
C ALA A 136 -11.01 5.25 -7.92
N TYR A 137 -10.83 6.53 -7.62
CA TYR A 137 -11.62 7.61 -8.24
C TYR A 137 -11.23 7.77 -9.72
N LYS A 138 -12.23 7.68 -10.60
CA LYS A 138 -12.04 7.77 -12.06
C LYS A 138 -12.39 9.13 -12.63
N THR A 139 -13.09 9.97 -11.89
CA THR A 139 -13.57 11.28 -12.36
C THR A 139 -13.28 12.40 -11.37
N LYS A 140 -13.03 13.60 -11.90
CA LYS A 140 -12.87 14.84 -11.11
C LYS A 140 -14.04 15.07 -10.15
N LYS A 141 -15.27 14.80 -10.59
CA LYS A 141 -16.48 14.93 -9.75
C LYS A 141 -16.45 14.02 -8.51
N GLN A 142 -15.92 12.80 -8.65
CA GLN A 142 -15.73 11.88 -7.50
C GLN A 142 -14.70 12.44 -6.53
N VAL A 143 -13.56 12.94 -7.03
CA VAL A 143 -12.49 13.56 -6.22
C VAL A 143 -13.02 14.80 -5.48
N GLU A 144 -13.76 15.68 -6.15
CA GLU A 144 -14.37 16.87 -5.52
C GLU A 144 -15.39 16.51 -4.42
N LYS A 145 -16.17 15.44 -4.65
CA LYS A 145 -17.08 14.93 -3.61
C LYS A 145 -16.31 14.41 -2.41
N ALA A 146 -15.20 13.70 -2.63
CA ALA A 146 -14.31 13.21 -1.55
C ALA A 146 -13.66 14.37 -0.79
N ILE A 147 -13.16 15.40 -1.48
CA ILE A 147 -12.62 16.62 -0.87
C ILE A 147 -13.66 17.31 0.06
N ARG A 148 -14.90 17.46 -0.41
CA ARG A 148 -15.98 18.05 0.42
C ARG A 148 -16.25 17.20 1.66
N LYS A 149 -16.28 15.86 1.50
CA LYS A 149 -16.47 14.92 2.61
C LYS A 149 -15.36 15.03 3.66
N SER A 150 -14.08 15.02 3.25
CA SER A 150 -12.94 15.17 4.17
C SER A 150 -12.97 16.49 4.92
N LYS A 151 -13.27 17.62 4.24
CA LYS A 151 -13.45 18.93 4.91
C LYS A 151 -14.55 18.89 5.96
N GLN A 152 -15.68 18.26 5.67
CA GLN A 152 -16.78 18.10 6.62
C GLN A 152 -16.35 17.24 7.83
N LEU A 153 -15.66 16.11 7.61
CA LEU A 153 -15.17 15.25 8.68
C LEU A 153 -14.17 15.96 9.59
N ILE A 154 -13.21 16.71 9.02
CA ILE A 154 -12.26 17.53 9.79
C ILE A 154 -13.04 18.53 10.68
N SER A 155 -14.04 19.24 10.12
CA SER A 155 -14.88 20.18 10.88
C SER A 155 -15.62 19.48 12.03
N ILE A 156 -16.13 18.27 11.80
CA ILE A 156 -16.81 17.46 12.82
C ILE A 156 -15.82 17.03 13.91
N TYR A 157 -14.66 16.50 13.53
CA TYR A 157 -13.66 16.00 14.48
C TYR A 157 -12.99 17.09 15.32
N ARG A 158 -12.93 18.33 14.82
CA ARG A 158 -12.42 19.47 15.58
C ARG A 158 -13.44 20.06 16.58
N SER A 159 -14.75 19.83 16.41
CA SER A 159 -15.82 20.39 17.23
C SER A 159 -16.38 19.41 18.25
N LYS A 160 -16.33 19.72 19.57
CA LYS A 160 -16.90 18.87 20.64
C LYS A 160 -18.40 18.61 20.43
N CYS A 161 -19.16 19.66 20.08
CA CYS A 161 -20.63 19.55 19.84
C CYS A 161 -20.94 18.64 18.64
N LYS A 162 -20.23 18.83 17.50
CA LYS A 162 -20.44 18.02 16.29
C LYS A 162 -20.04 16.55 16.52
N ARG A 163 -18.99 16.29 17.33
CA ARG A 163 -18.60 14.91 17.72
C ARG A 163 -19.72 14.20 18.50
N PHE A 164 -20.36 14.91 19.43
CA PHE A 164 -21.49 14.35 20.17
C PHE A 164 -22.65 13.97 19.23
N LEU A 165 -23.05 14.87 18.33
CA LEU A 165 -24.09 14.60 17.33
C LEU A 165 -23.73 13.40 16.43
N LEU A 166 -22.47 13.31 15.99
CA LEU A 166 -22.00 12.17 15.20
C LEU A 166 -22.11 10.84 15.97
N ARG A 167 -21.76 10.82 17.26
CA ARG A 167 -21.90 9.60 18.09
C ARG A 167 -23.34 9.15 18.20
N VAL A 168 -24.28 10.08 18.41
CA VAL A 168 -25.72 9.79 18.45
C VAL A 168 -26.17 9.23 17.09
N TYR A 169 -25.79 9.87 15.99
CA TYR A 169 -26.12 9.42 14.64
C TYR A 169 -25.61 8.00 14.34
N ILE A 170 -24.35 7.70 14.67
CA ILE A 170 -23.76 6.37 14.48
C ILE A 170 -24.49 5.32 15.29
N ARG A 171 -24.81 5.57 16.56
CA ARG A 171 -25.59 4.64 17.40
C ARG A 171 -26.96 4.32 16.76
N LEU A 172 -27.67 5.33 16.29
CA LEU A 172 -28.95 5.14 15.62
C LEU A 172 -28.82 4.36 14.30
N LYS A 173 -27.75 4.57 13.54
CA LYS A 173 -27.52 3.90 12.26
C LYS A 173 -27.07 2.43 12.42
N HIS A 174 -26.32 2.07 13.46
CA HIS A 174 -25.94 0.68 13.73
C HIS A 174 -27.14 -0.22 14.00
N ILE A 175 -28.27 0.35 14.49
CA ILE A 175 -29.53 -0.38 14.67
C ILE A 175 -30.18 -0.76 13.31
N LEU A 176 -29.79 -0.09 12.21
CA LEU A 176 -30.54 -0.16 10.93
C LEU A 176 -29.76 -0.77 9.74
N LYS A 177 -28.49 -1.12 9.84
CA LYS A 177 -27.72 -1.64 8.67
C LYS A 177 -26.87 -2.87 9.00
N LYS A 178 -27.14 -3.98 8.33
CA LYS A 178 -26.20 -5.09 8.16
C LYS A 178 -25.17 -4.70 7.07
N PRO A 179 -23.86 -4.97 7.25
CA PRO A 179 -22.88 -4.80 6.19
C PRO A 179 -23.22 -5.72 5.01
N LYS A 180 -23.17 -5.19 3.79
CA LYS A 180 -23.20 -6.03 2.59
C LYS A 180 -21.79 -6.55 2.33
N PRO A 181 -21.60 -7.87 2.10
CA PRO A 181 -20.31 -8.39 1.66
C PRO A 181 -19.94 -7.77 0.32
N LEU A 182 -18.71 -7.30 0.19
CA LEU A 182 -18.14 -6.90 -1.10
C LEU A 182 -17.88 -8.17 -1.92
N GLU A 183 -18.65 -8.38 -2.98
CA GLU A 183 -18.46 -9.52 -3.92
C GLU A 183 -17.29 -9.30 -4.91
N ASN A 184 -16.52 -8.23 -4.75
CA ASN A 184 -15.41 -7.90 -5.64
C ASN A 184 -14.21 -8.83 -5.41
N GLY A 185 -13.61 -9.32 -6.49
CA GLY A 185 -12.33 -10.03 -6.45
C GLY A 185 -12.36 -11.55 -6.57
N LYS A 186 -13.45 -12.14 -7.08
CA LYS A 186 -13.53 -13.61 -7.30
C LYS A 186 -12.82 -14.08 -8.58
N CYS A 187 -12.64 -13.20 -9.57
CA CYS A 187 -12.07 -13.55 -10.86
C CYS A 187 -10.84 -12.70 -11.19
N PHE A 188 -9.96 -13.25 -12.02
CA PHE A 188 -8.86 -12.51 -12.63
C PHE A 188 -9.37 -11.29 -13.41
N GLN A 189 -8.68 -10.15 -13.29
CA GLN A 189 -9.06 -8.91 -13.95
C GLN A 189 -7.82 -8.18 -14.50
N GLU A 190 -8.01 -7.56 -15.66
CA GLU A 190 -7.03 -6.65 -16.27
C GLU A 190 -7.53 -5.21 -16.15
N ASP A 191 -6.62 -4.25 -16.34
CA ASP A 191 -6.92 -2.81 -16.32
C ASP A 191 -7.60 -2.31 -15.04
N VAL A 192 -7.12 -2.80 -13.92
CA VAL A 192 -7.65 -2.50 -12.57
C VAL A 192 -6.72 -1.57 -11.79
N SER A 193 -7.31 -0.89 -10.81
CA SER A 193 -6.53 -0.19 -9.78
C SER A 193 -6.16 -1.17 -8.66
N LEU A 194 -4.95 -1.02 -8.12
CA LEU A 194 -4.38 -1.93 -7.13
C LEU A 194 -4.23 -1.23 -5.79
N HIS A 195 -4.46 -1.96 -4.70
CA HIS A 195 -4.29 -1.47 -3.33
C HIS A 195 -2.81 -1.41 -2.95
N GLY A 196 -2.39 -0.31 -2.32
CA GLY A 196 -1.00 -0.01 -1.99
C GLY A 196 -0.31 -0.98 -1.04
N CYS A 197 -1.05 -1.75 -0.22
CA CYS A 197 -0.42 -2.63 0.77
C CYS A 197 0.36 -3.81 0.17
N ALA A 198 0.07 -4.20 -1.09
CA ALA A 198 0.82 -5.21 -1.80
C ALA A 198 0.73 -5.00 -3.32
N ILE A 199 1.84 -4.61 -3.95
CA ILE A 199 1.95 -4.41 -5.39
C ILE A 199 3.26 -5.02 -5.88
N ILE A 200 3.19 -5.83 -6.93
CA ILE A 200 4.34 -6.39 -7.59
C ILE A 200 4.59 -5.64 -8.89
N PHE A 201 5.69 -4.89 -8.98
CA PHE A 201 6.12 -4.19 -10.17
C PHE A 201 7.05 -5.07 -11.00
N SER A 202 6.81 -5.13 -12.32
CA SER A 202 7.73 -5.80 -13.24
C SER A 202 8.97 -4.95 -13.54
N ARG A 203 10.05 -5.59 -14.01
CA ARG A 203 11.27 -4.89 -14.46
C ARG A 203 10.96 -3.82 -15.51
N LYS A 204 10.00 -4.08 -16.41
CA LYS A 204 9.56 -3.12 -17.42
C LYS A 204 9.01 -1.84 -16.78
N TYR A 205 8.20 -1.96 -15.72
CA TYR A 205 7.61 -0.81 -15.02
C TYR A 205 8.68 0.00 -14.30
N TYR A 206 9.45 -0.60 -13.40
CA TYR A 206 10.39 0.14 -12.57
C TYR A 206 11.61 0.69 -13.34
N LYS A 207 11.92 0.15 -14.54
CA LYS A 207 12.89 0.75 -15.44
C LYS A 207 12.33 1.96 -16.19
N LYS A 208 11.03 1.98 -16.48
CA LYS A 208 10.36 3.11 -17.15
C LYS A 208 10.21 4.30 -16.20
N TYR A 209 9.95 4.06 -14.91
CA TYR A 209 9.70 5.10 -13.93
C TYR A 209 10.80 5.11 -12.86
N HIS A 210 11.45 6.29 -12.70
CA HIS A 210 12.39 6.50 -11.61
C HIS A 210 11.68 6.22 -10.28
N ASP A 211 10.54 6.86 -10.05
CA ASP A 211 9.68 6.64 -8.88
C ASP A 211 8.49 5.75 -9.22
N CYS A 212 8.41 4.58 -8.62
CA CYS A 212 7.27 3.69 -8.82
C CYS A 212 5.98 4.26 -8.23
N PHE A 213 6.06 4.90 -7.07
CA PHE A 213 4.97 5.70 -6.49
C PHE A 213 5.18 7.18 -6.73
N TYR A 214 4.08 7.94 -6.88
CA TYR A 214 4.14 9.39 -7.00
C TYR A 214 4.57 10.04 -5.67
N GLN A 215 5.65 10.81 -5.68
CA GLN A 215 6.27 11.35 -4.45
C GLN A 215 5.53 12.55 -3.81
N GLY A 216 4.46 13.03 -4.44
CA GLY A 216 3.75 14.22 -3.96
C GLY A 216 2.83 13.97 -2.76
N THR A 217 2.55 12.70 -2.40
CA THR A 217 1.74 12.32 -1.25
C THR A 217 2.60 11.96 -0.05
N PHE A 218 2.10 12.27 1.15
CA PHE A 218 2.70 11.76 2.38
C PHE A 218 2.05 10.44 2.78
N LEU A 219 0.71 10.41 2.84
CA LEU A 219 -0.09 9.22 3.16
C LEU A 219 -1.45 9.31 2.47
N TYR A 220 -2.00 8.14 2.10
CA TYR A 220 -3.32 7.92 1.50
C TYR A 220 -3.46 8.40 0.06
N HIS A 221 -4.24 7.66 -0.69
CA HIS A 221 -4.58 7.89 -2.10
C HIS A 221 -3.44 7.63 -3.09
N GLU A 222 -2.38 6.96 -2.70
CA GLU A 222 -1.29 6.55 -3.59
C GLU A 222 -1.81 5.71 -4.76
N GLU A 223 -2.86 4.93 -4.53
CA GLU A 223 -3.54 4.10 -5.51
C GLU A 223 -4.15 4.91 -6.66
N GLU A 224 -4.73 6.06 -6.35
CA GLU A 224 -5.31 6.97 -7.36
C GLU A 224 -4.24 7.59 -8.25
N PHE A 225 -3.06 7.90 -7.72
CA PHE A 225 -1.95 8.39 -8.53
C PHE A 225 -1.38 7.29 -9.42
N LEU A 226 -1.31 6.05 -8.94
CA LEU A 226 -0.96 4.89 -9.76
C LEU A 226 -2.00 4.67 -10.87
N GLU A 227 -3.29 4.78 -10.56
CA GLU A 227 -4.37 4.67 -11.55
C GLU A 227 -4.32 5.79 -12.59
N LEU A 228 -4.03 7.04 -12.16
CA LEU A 228 -3.84 8.16 -13.08
C LEU A 228 -2.67 7.90 -14.04
N ARG A 229 -1.55 7.36 -13.55
CA ARG A 229 -0.40 6.95 -14.36
C ARG A 229 -0.76 5.79 -15.28
N ARG A 230 -1.44 4.75 -14.75
CA ARG A 230 -1.88 3.60 -15.52
C ARG A 230 -2.70 4.01 -16.74
N THR A 231 -3.70 4.83 -16.54
CA THR A 231 -4.59 5.30 -17.62
C THR A 231 -3.87 6.20 -18.61
N LYS A 232 -3.02 7.12 -18.13
CA LYS A 232 -2.25 8.03 -18.99
C LYS A 232 -1.30 7.28 -19.93
N ASP A 233 -0.56 6.33 -19.39
CA ASP A 233 0.53 5.66 -20.10
C ASP A 233 0.13 4.28 -20.64
N ARG A 234 -1.16 3.94 -20.55
CA ARG A 234 -1.79 2.66 -21.00
C ARG A 234 -1.03 1.45 -20.44
N LEU A 235 -0.75 1.48 -19.13
CA LEU A 235 -0.05 0.41 -18.45
C LEU A 235 -0.98 -0.76 -18.15
N LYS A 236 -0.45 -1.96 -18.22
CA LYS A 236 -1.18 -3.19 -17.91
C LYS A 236 -1.06 -3.53 -16.42
N PHE A 237 -2.08 -3.18 -15.65
CA PHE A 237 -2.21 -3.60 -14.26
C PHE A 237 -3.21 -4.75 -14.18
N ILE A 238 -2.83 -5.83 -13.51
CA ILE A 238 -3.66 -7.03 -13.38
C ILE A 238 -3.89 -7.39 -11.91
N TYR A 239 -4.99 -8.07 -11.66
CA TYR A 239 -5.34 -8.67 -10.39
C TYR A 239 -5.49 -10.18 -10.56
N ASP A 240 -4.73 -10.98 -9.77
CA ASP A 240 -4.93 -12.42 -9.69
C ASP A 240 -5.53 -12.81 -8.32
N PRO A 241 -6.79 -13.31 -8.28
CA PRO A 241 -7.42 -13.76 -7.03
C PRO A 241 -6.80 -15.04 -6.45
N LYS A 242 -5.94 -15.72 -7.20
CA LYS A 242 -5.23 -16.92 -6.76
C LYS A 242 -3.86 -16.62 -6.15
N LEU A 243 -3.36 -15.41 -6.29
CA LEU A 243 -2.20 -14.91 -5.57
C LEU A 243 -2.69 -14.24 -4.29
N GLU A 244 -2.37 -14.77 -3.13
CA GLU A 244 -2.97 -14.34 -1.86
C GLU A 244 -1.92 -13.78 -0.89
N ILE A 245 -2.31 -12.73 -0.17
CA ILE A 245 -1.55 -12.15 0.96
C ILE A 245 -2.53 -11.77 2.07
N PHE A 246 -2.16 -12.02 3.30
CA PHE A 246 -2.93 -11.59 4.47
C PHE A 246 -2.46 -10.23 4.95
N HIS A 247 -3.39 -9.33 5.29
CA HIS A 247 -3.13 -7.97 5.78
C HIS A 247 -3.86 -7.73 7.09
N LYS A 248 -3.11 -7.49 8.16
CA LYS A 248 -3.65 -7.35 9.52
C LYS A 248 -4.47 -6.08 9.74
N GLU A 249 -4.25 -5.05 8.92
CA GLU A 249 -4.85 -3.72 8.94
C GLU A 249 -4.63 -2.88 10.22
N GLY A 250 -4.22 -1.63 10.03
CA GLY A 250 -4.30 -0.57 11.03
C GLY A 250 -3.25 -0.58 12.15
N SER A 251 -2.22 -1.42 12.07
CA SER A 251 -1.22 -1.53 13.13
C SER A 251 -0.43 -0.22 13.36
N SER A 252 0.14 0.38 12.33
CA SER A 252 1.01 1.56 12.42
C SER A 252 0.30 2.81 12.96
N LEU A 253 -0.96 3.04 12.59
CA LEU A 253 -1.74 4.16 13.09
C LEU A 253 -2.15 4.00 14.57
N ASN A 254 -2.37 2.76 15.02
CA ASN A 254 -2.71 2.49 16.42
C ASN A 254 -1.53 2.79 17.34
N TYR A 255 -0.29 2.49 16.92
CA TYR A 255 0.93 2.81 17.68
C TYR A 255 1.26 4.31 17.74
N SER A 256 0.86 5.10 16.74
CA SER A 256 1.24 6.51 16.65
C SER A 256 0.43 7.46 17.53
N TYR A 257 -0.78 7.07 17.93
CA TYR A 257 -1.73 7.98 18.62
C TYR A 257 -2.35 7.27 19.85
N ASN A 258 -1.53 6.92 20.86
CA ASN A 258 -2.02 6.42 22.13
C ASN A 258 -3.13 7.35 22.64
N ASP A 259 -4.37 6.80 22.76
CA ASP A 259 -5.55 7.35 23.43
C ASP A 259 -6.26 8.59 22.84
N ASN A 260 -5.78 9.26 21.79
CA ASN A 260 -6.54 10.37 21.23
C ASN A 260 -7.11 10.08 19.83
N LEU A 261 -8.20 9.31 19.80
CA LEU A 261 -8.92 8.93 18.57
C LEU A 261 -9.19 10.11 17.63
N TYR A 262 -9.54 11.28 18.14
CA TYR A 262 -9.88 12.43 17.30
C TYR A 262 -8.65 13.07 16.67
N HIS A 263 -7.50 13.10 17.32
CA HIS A 263 -6.26 13.56 16.71
C HIS A 263 -5.85 12.63 15.56
N LYS A 264 -5.95 11.31 15.77
CA LYS A 264 -5.72 10.30 14.72
C LYS A 264 -6.65 10.52 13.52
N LEU A 265 -7.95 10.73 13.76
CA LEU A 265 -8.93 10.94 12.70
C LEU A 265 -8.70 12.27 11.96
N ILE A 266 -8.34 13.35 12.67
CA ILE A 266 -8.00 14.63 12.07
C ILE A 266 -6.76 14.50 11.20
N PHE A 267 -5.66 13.94 11.72
CA PHE A 267 -4.43 13.70 10.98
C PHE A 267 -4.68 12.90 9.68
N ARG A 268 -5.47 11.83 9.79
CA ARG A 268 -5.85 11.02 8.63
C ARG A 268 -6.58 11.85 7.58
N GLU A 269 -7.65 12.55 7.97
CA GLU A 269 -8.46 13.33 7.02
C GLU A 269 -7.71 14.52 6.42
N GLU A 270 -6.76 15.11 7.15
CA GLU A 270 -5.91 16.19 6.63
C GLU A 270 -4.95 15.68 5.55
N ASN A 271 -4.35 14.49 5.73
CA ASN A 271 -3.50 13.89 4.70
C ASN A 271 -4.33 13.43 3.49
N ILE A 272 -5.49 12.81 3.71
CA ILE A 272 -6.46 12.50 2.65
C ILE A 272 -6.80 13.77 1.85
N LEU A 273 -7.13 14.85 2.54
CA LEU A 273 -7.49 16.12 1.88
C LEU A 273 -6.35 16.68 1.02
N LYS A 274 -5.11 16.66 1.54
CA LYS A 274 -3.92 17.12 0.79
C LYS A 274 -3.71 16.27 -0.47
N SER A 275 -3.77 14.95 -0.35
CA SER A 275 -3.61 14.03 -1.47
C SER A 275 -4.70 14.21 -2.53
N LEU A 276 -5.97 14.35 -2.11
CA LEU A 276 -7.10 14.59 -3.03
C LEU A 276 -7.02 15.94 -3.75
N GLN A 277 -6.56 17.01 -3.06
CA GLN A 277 -6.36 18.32 -3.69
C GLN A 277 -5.28 18.26 -4.76
N LEU A 278 -4.17 17.55 -4.49
CA LEU A 278 -3.11 17.33 -5.45
C LEU A 278 -3.58 16.47 -6.63
N LEU A 279 -4.32 15.38 -6.36
CA LEU A 279 -4.91 14.55 -7.41
C LEU A 279 -5.82 15.36 -8.33
N LYS A 280 -6.70 16.21 -7.76
CA LYS A 280 -7.57 17.10 -8.53
C LYS A 280 -6.75 17.99 -9.46
N LYS A 281 -5.69 18.63 -8.95
CA LYS A 281 -4.80 19.50 -9.74
C LYS A 281 -4.20 18.76 -10.94
N LEU A 282 -3.65 17.55 -10.71
CA LEU A 282 -3.06 16.74 -11.80
C LEU A 282 -4.11 16.26 -12.82
N MET A 283 -5.35 16.04 -12.40
CA MET A 283 -6.43 15.71 -13.33
C MET A 283 -6.82 16.93 -14.19
N GLU A 284 -6.76 18.15 -13.65
CA GLU A 284 -7.01 19.41 -14.39
C GLU A 284 -5.91 19.70 -15.41
N GLU A 285 -4.65 19.53 -15.04
CA GLU A 285 -3.50 19.67 -15.94
C GLU A 285 -3.50 18.68 -17.13
N LYS A 286 -4.29 17.61 -17.02
CA LYS A 286 -4.43 16.60 -18.08
C LYS A 286 -5.53 16.96 -19.10
N GLU A 287 -6.50 17.80 -18.73
CA GLU A 287 -7.66 18.18 -19.55
C GLU A 287 -7.38 19.44 -20.38
N GLY A 288 -6.31 20.21 -20.09
CA GLY A 288 -5.85 21.38 -20.80
C GLY A 288 -4.65 21.08 -21.67
#